data_609e930be5c629a6f15f12fea74020a6
#
_entry.id   609e930be5c629a6f15f12fea74020a6
#
_cell.length_a   1.000
_cell.length_b   1.000
_cell.length_c   1.000
_cell.angle_alpha   90.00
_cell.angle_beta   90.00
_cell.angle_gamma   90.00
#
_symmetry.space_group_name_H-M   'P 1'
#
loop_
_entity.id
_entity.type
_entity.pdbx_description
1 polymer ?
#
loop_
_entity_poly.entity_id
_entity_poly.type
_entity_poly.pdbx_seq_one_letter_code
_entity_poly.pdbx_strand_id
1 'polypeptide(L)'
;MKAVLCKQFGPPELLVVEELPSPKAGAGEVIVSVKAASLNFPDVLIIQNKYQFKPPLPFSPGSEMSGLVKEVGEGVKGYKPGDRVIAFTTYGAFAEEVKVEATRLVPMPEGMDYNSAAAFLLTYGTSDHALRDRGQLRAGETLLVLGAAGGVGLAAIEIGKAMGARVIACASSADKLEVCKQHGADAGINYATEDMREKIKELTDGKGVDVVYDPVGGPYTEPALRSTAWRGRLLVVGFAAGEIPKIPLNLTLLKGCSIVGVFWGDFTRREPKAFASSIAQLGAWFREGKLKPHVSQTFPLEQAVEALKLMAARKVKGKVVLTTTA
;
A
#
# COMPACT_ATOMS: atom_id res chain seq x y z
N MET A 1 27.90 -3.12 2.27
CA MET A 1 26.56 -2.65 2.65
C MET A 1 25.78 -3.76 3.33
N LYS A 2 24.99 -3.43 4.35
CA LYS A 2 24.11 -4.41 5.00
C LYS A 2 22.84 -4.64 4.19
N ALA A 3 22.36 -5.89 4.19
CA ALA A 3 21.07 -6.26 3.60
C ALA A 3 20.40 -7.37 4.42
N VAL A 4 19.09 -7.36 4.48
CA VAL A 4 18.27 -8.46 4.99
C VAL A 4 18.13 -9.48 3.87
N LEU A 5 18.42 -10.75 4.14
CA LEU A 5 18.40 -11.81 3.13
C LEU A 5 17.44 -12.95 3.49
N CYS A 6 16.62 -13.31 2.50
CA CYS A 6 15.87 -14.56 2.47
C CYS A 6 16.73 -15.60 1.74
N LYS A 7 17.36 -16.51 2.50
CA LYS A 7 18.19 -17.62 1.96
C LYS A 7 17.40 -18.89 1.75
N GLN A 8 16.26 -19.01 2.43
CA GLN A 8 15.29 -20.09 2.28
C GLN A 8 13.89 -19.53 2.56
N PHE A 9 12.89 -20.08 1.89
CA PHE A 9 11.51 -19.69 2.13
C PHE A 9 11.02 -20.14 3.49
N GLY A 10 10.27 -19.29 4.19
CA GLY A 10 9.69 -19.60 5.49
C GLY A 10 9.24 -18.37 6.26
N PRO A 11 9.03 -18.52 7.59
CA PRO A 11 8.63 -17.41 8.44
C PRO A 11 9.76 -16.36 8.58
N PRO A 12 9.44 -15.14 9.06
CA PRO A 12 10.41 -14.05 9.18
C PRO A 12 11.69 -14.38 9.96
N GLU A 13 11.62 -15.31 10.90
CA GLU A 13 12.73 -15.75 11.74
C GLU A 13 13.90 -16.39 10.95
N LEU A 14 13.66 -16.79 9.71
CA LEU A 14 14.69 -17.39 8.84
C LEU A 14 15.48 -16.35 8.05
N LEU A 15 15.09 -15.08 8.14
CA LEU A 15 15.83 -13.98 7.53
C LEU A 15 17.12 -13.71 8.32
N VAL A 16 18.17 -13.35 7.59
CA VAL A 16 19.47 -12.99 8.16
C VAL A 16 19.88 -11.61 7.66
N VAL A 17 20.67 -10.90 8.47
CA VAL A 17 21.31 -9.65 8.03
C VAL A 17 22.77 -9.95 7.72
N GLU A 18 23.22 -9.60 6.52
CA GLU A 18 24.60 -9.86 6.07
C GLU A 18 25.19 -8.63 5.39
N GLU A 19 26.50 -8.57 5.36
CA GLU A 19 27.24 -7.61 4.57
C GLU A 19 27.45 -8.13 3.14
N LEU A 20 27.10 -7.32 2.17
CA LEU A 20 27.26 -7.58 0.74
C LEU A 20 28.14 -6.51 0.10
N PRO A 21 28.79 -6.80 -1.03
CA PRO A 21 29.41 -5.77 -1.86
C PRO A 21 28.37 -4.71 -2.28
N SER A 22 28.78 -3.45 -2.34
CA SER A 22 27.96 -2.38 -2.90
C SER A 22 27.66 -2.66 -4.38
N PRO A 23 26.38 -2.55 -4.82
CA PRO A 23 26.04 -2.71 -6.23
C PRO A 23 26.59 -1.52 -7.06
N LYS A 24 26.74 -1.74 -8.38
CA LYS A 24 27.09 -0.68 -9.34
C LYS A 24 25.95 -0.46 -10.33
N ALA A 25 25.77 0.78 -10.73
CA ALA A 25 24.75 1.14 -11.70
C ALA A 25 25.15 0.65 -13.10
N GLY A 26 24.29 -0.10 -13.75
CA GLY A 26 24.37 -0.41 -15.18
C GLY A 26 23.69 0.64 -16.04
N ALA A 27 23.66 0.42 -17.35
CA ALA A 27 22.95 1.31 -18.28
C ALA A 27 21.44 1.40 -17.93
N GLY A 28 20.91 2.62 -17.81
CA GLY A 28 19.52 2.87 -17.43
C GLY A 28 19.19 2.67 -15.95
N GLU A 29 20.17 2.32 -15.12
CA GLU A 29 20.01 2.04 -13.70
C GLU A 29 20.62 3.14 -12.82
N VAL A 30 20.18 3.19 -11.58
CA VAL A 30 20.76 4.02 -10.52
C VAL A 30 20.99 3.20 -9.27
N ILE A 31 21.93 3.64 -8.42
CA ILE A 31 22.06 3.14 -7.05
C ILE A 31 21.41 4.16 -6.13
N VAL A 32 20.49 3.68 -5.31
CA VAL A 32 19.86 4.47 -4.24
C VAL A 32 20.50 4.08 -2.90
N SER A 33 21.06 5.07 -2.19
CA SER A 33 21.41 4.96 -0.76
C SER A 33 20.10 5.07 0.00
N VAL A 34 19.62 3.96 0.54
CA VAL A 34 18.33 3.87 1.23
C VAL A 34 18.42 4.57 2.57
N LYS A 35 17.48 5.44 2.87
CA LYS A 35 17.31 6.07 4.18
C LYS A 35 16.16 5.45 4.95
N ALA A 36 15.13 5.02 4.24
CA ALA A 36 13.98 4.34 4.80
C ALA A 36 13.37 3.36 3.79
N ALA A 37 12.92 2.21 4.26
CA ALA A 37 12.19 1.21 3.47
C ALA A 37 10.95 0.77 4.23
N SER A 38 9.78 0.80 3.60
CA SER A 38 8.55 0.45 4.29
C SER A 38 8.15 -1.00 4.08
N LEU A 39 7.55 -1.58 5.12
CA LEU A 39 6.97 -2.91 5.05
C LEU A 39 5.61 -2.87 4.37
N ASN A 40 5.37 -3.87 3.52
CA ASN A 40 4.09 -4.12 2.88
C ASN A 40 3.67 -5.58 3.09
N PHE A 41 2.37 -5.86 3.07
CA PHE A 41 1.89 -7.24 3.29
C PHE A 41 2.47 -8.25 2.28
N PRO A 42 2.67 -7.91 0.99
CA PRO A 42 3.41 -8.76 0.06
C PRO A 42 4.79 -9.20 0.52
N ASP A 43 5.50 -8.41 1.33
CA ASP A 43 6.83 -8.78 1.83
C ASP A 43 6.77 -10.01 2.75
N VAL A 44 5.69 -10.14 3.54
CA VAL A 44 5.43 -11.33 4.36
C VAL A 44 5.11 -12.56 3.50
N LEU A 45 4.45 -12.36 2.37
CA LEU A 45 4.05 -13.45 1.46
C LEU A 45 5.23 -13.94 0.61
N ILE A 46 6.08 -13.02 0.13
CA ILE A 46 7.18 -13.33 -0.79
C ILE A 46 8.25 -14.19 -0.11
N ILE A 47 8.57 -13.90 1.15
CA ILE A 47 9.53 -14.71 1.93
C ILE A 47 9.01 -16.12 2.25
N GLN A 48 7.68 -16.35 2.15
CA GLN A 48 7.03 -17.64 2.35
C GLN A 48 6.70 -18.37 1.03
N ASN A 49 7.15 -17.85 -0.13
CA ASN A 49 6.81 -18.37 -1.46
C ASN A 49 5.29 -18.38 -1.75
N LYS A 50 4.53 -17.48 -1.12
CA LYS A 50 3.06 -17.37 -1.25
C LYS A 50 2.61 -16.18 -2.10
N TYR A 51 3.54 -15.45 -2.70
CA TYR A 51 3.26 -14.32 -3.56
C TYR A 51 3.35 -14.72 -5.04
N GLN A 52 2.70 -13.96 -5.94
CA GLN A 52 2.72 -14.25 -7.38
C GLN A 52 4.12 -14.10 -8.01
N PHE A 53 4.96 -13.21 -7.45
CA PHE A 53 6.36 -13.08 -7.84
C PHE A 53 7.23 -13.94 -6.92
N LYS A 54 8.12 -14.71 -7.52
CA LYS A 54 8.99 -15.69 -6.82
C LYS A 54 10.45 -15.39 -7.16
N PRO A 55 11.12 -14.50 -6.41
CA PRO A 55 12.53 -14.23 -6.65
C PRO A 55 13.39 -15.49 -6.46
N PRO A 56 14.49 -15.62 -7.21
CA PRO A 56 15.48 -16.64 -6.92
C PRO A 56 16.14 -16.37 -5.55
N LEU A 57 16.39 -17.44 -4.80
CA LEU A 57 17.15 -17.37 -3.55
C LEU A 57 18.66 -17.26 -3.81
N PRO A 58 19.44 -16.52 -3.01
CA PRO A 58 18.98 -15.61 -1.96
C PRO A 58 18.50 -14.26 -2.52
N PHE A 59 17.55 -13.60 -1.84
CA PHE A 59 17.13 -12.26 -2.20
C PHE A 59 16.87 -11.41 -0.95
N SER A 60 16.94 -10.08 -1.08
CA SER A 60 16.48 -9.15 -0.06
C SER A 60 15.00 -8.87 -0.26
N PRO A 61 14.13 -8.95 0.78
CA PRO A 61 12.73 -8.52 0.68
C PRO A 61 12.60 -7.00 0.57
N GLY A 62 11.34 -6.51 0.62
CA GLY A 62 11.02 -5.08 0.56
C GLY A 62 10.83 -4.59 -0.86
N SER A 63 9.75 -3.84 -1.07
CA SER A 63 9.32 -3.39 -2.39
C SER A 63 9.29 -1.87 -2.55
N GLU A 64 9.46 -1.12 -1.48
CA GLU A 64 9.33 0.34 -1.48
C GLU A 64 10.35 0.98 -0.54
N MET A 65 10.99 2.06 -1.00
CA MET A 65 12.03 2.77 -0.25
C MET A 65 12.10 4.24 -0.62
N SER A 66 12.75 5.02 0.23
CA SER A 66 13.17 6.38 -0.04
C SER A 66 14.64 6.56 0.29
N GLY A 67 15.30 7.46 -0.40
CA GLY A 67 16.73 7.69 -0.18
C GLY A 67 17.32 8.73 -1.10
N LEU A 68 18.63 8.65 -1.25
CA LEU A 68 19.42 9.52 -2.11
C LEU A 68 19.96 8.72 -3.30
N VAL A 69 19.92 9.30 -4.48
CA VAL A 69 20.67 8.79 -5.62
C VAL A 69 22.15 8.83 -5.28
N LYS A 70 22.83 7.68 -5.26
CA LYS A 70 24.25 7.55 -4.99
C LYS A 70 25.07 7.53 -6.28
N GLU A 71 24.62 6.76 -7.27
CA GLU A 71 25.30 6.56 -8.53
C GLU A 71 24.28 6.51 -9.67
N VAL A 72 24.67 7.03 -10.83
CA VAL A 72 23.82 7.09 -12.03
C VAL A 72 24.53 6.36 -13.15
N GLY A 73 23.88 5.39 -13.76
CA GLY A 73 24.39 4.61 -14.88
C GLY A 73 24.26 5.32 -16.21
N GLU A 74 24.88 4.76 -17.22
CA GLU A 74 24.88 5.29 -18.59
C GLU A 74 23.43 5.44 -19.13
N GLY A 75 23.16 6.54 -19.85
CA GLY A 75 21.87 6.79 -20.50
C GLY A 75 20.75 7.27 -19.58
N VAL A 76 20.92 7.30 -18.27
CA VAL A 76 19.93 7.84 -17.32
C VAL A 76 19.86 9.37 -17.47
N LYS A 77 18.64 9.88 -17.60
CA LYS A 77 18.36 11.33 -17.67
C LYS A 77 17.43 11.73 -16.52
N GLY A 78 17.58 12.97 -16.04
CA GLY A 78 16.69 13.56 -15.04
C GLY A 78 17.02 13.25 -13.59
N TYR A 79 18.06 12.46 -13.32
CA TYR A 79 18.58 12.19 -11.97
C TYR A 79 20.08 12.40 -11.89
N LYS A 80 20.55 12.82 -10.72
CA LYS A 80 21.97 12.99 -10.37
C LYS A 80 22.23 12.56 -8.93
N PRO A 81 23.49 12.26 -8.57
CA PRO A 81 23.85 11.98 -7.19
C PRO A 81 23.40 13.11 -6.24
N GLY A 82 22.82 12.73 -5.09
CA GLY A 82 22.24 13.62 -4.10
C GLY A 82 20.75 13.93 -4.29
N ASP A 83 20.13 13.55 -5.40
CA ASP A 83 18.68 13.71 -5.56
C ASP A 83 17.90 12.85 -4.57
N ARG A 84 16.88 13.44 -3.96
CA ARG A 84 15.97 12.75 -3.02
C ARG A 84 14.88 12.04 -3.81
N VAL A 85 14.78 10.73 -3.63
CA VAL A 85 13.87 9.89 -4.43
C VAL A 85 13.07 8.91 -3.57
N ILE A 86 11.89 8.56 -4.08
CA ILE A 86 11.16 7.35 -3.72
C ILE A 86 11.41 6.35 -4.83
N ALA A 87 11.61 5.08 -4.48
CA ALA A 87 11.76 4.02 -5.44
C ALA A 87 10.85 2.85 -5.08
N PHE A 88 10.35 2.15 -6.09
CA PHE A 88 9.63 0.91 -5.89
C PHE A 88 10.20 -0.22 -6.76
N THR A 89 10.25 -1.40 -6.19
CA THR A 89 10.78 -2.60 -6.82
C THR A 89 9.83 -3.77 -6.55
N THR A 90 10.15 -4.94 -7.03
CA THR A 90 9.40 -6.15 -6.62
C THR A 90 9.95 -6.70 -5.31
N TYR A 91 11.26 -6.54 -5.07
CA TYR A 91 12.01 -6.95 -3.89
C TYR A 91 13.34 -6.19 -3.88
N GLY A 92 14.09 -6.25 -2.79
CA GLY A 92 15.44 -5.67 -2.69
C GLY A 92 15.54 -4.44 -1.79
N ALA A 93 14.42 -3.87 -1.32
CA ALA A 93 14.44 -2.60 -0.58
C ALA A 93 14.97 -2.70 0.86
N PHE A 94 15.05 -3.89 1.45
CA PHE A 94 15.57 -4.05 2.82
C PHE A 94 17.10 -4.18 2.81
N ALA A 95 17.77 -3.17 2.28
CA ALA A 95 19.21 -3.05 2.16
C ALA A 95 19.63 -1.57 2.27
N GLU A 96 20.89 -1.33 2.62
CA GLU A 96 21.44 0.04 2.67
C GLU A 96 21.58 0.68 1.29
N GLU A 97 21.81 -0.14 0.25
CA GLU A 97 21.91 0.32 -1.13
C GLU A 97 21.15 -0.61 -2.06
N VAL A 98 20.41 -0.03 -3.00
CA VAL A 98 19.61 -0.79 -3.94
C VAL A 98 19.85 -0.29 -5.37
N LYS A 99 20.03 -1.24 -6.29
CA LYS A 99 20.09 -0.98 -7.71
C LYS A 99 18.66 -0.96 -8.27
N VAL A 100 18.27 0.11 -8.95
CA VAL A 100 16.92 0.34 -9.44
C VAL A 100 16.97 0.88 -10.88
N GLU A 101 16.05 0.45 -11.73
CA GLU A 101 15.81 1.10 -13.01
C GLU A 101 15.36 2.56 -12.81
N ALA A 102 15.96 3.52 -13.52
CA ALA A 102 15.64 4.94 -13.36
C ALA A 102 14.14 5.26 -13.58
N THR A 103 13.44 4.45 -14.37
CA THR A 103 12.00 4.56 -14.62
C THR A 103 11.12 4.24 -13.42
N ARG A 104 11.70 3.62 -12.40
CA ARG A 104 11.01 3.27 -11.14
C ARG A 104 11.26 4.27 -10.02
N LEU A 105 11.96 5.35 -10.32
CA LEU A 105 12.18 6.44 -9.39
C LEU A 105 11.10 7.51 -9.53
N VAL A 106 10.73 8.06 -8.39
CA VAL A 106 9.87 9.24 -8.29
C VAL A 106 10.58 10.27 -7.43
N PRO A 107 10.69 11.53 -7.87
CA PRO A 107 11.23 12.59 -7.03
C PRO A 107 10.41 12.70 -5.73
N MET A 108 11.07 12.82 -4.59
CA MET A 108 10.37 13.06 -3.32
C MET A 108 9.64 14.40 -3.36
N PRO A 109 8.36 14.46 -2.94
CA PRO A 109 7.69 15.74 -2.74
C PRO A 109 8.46 16.64 -1.77
N GLU A 110 8.47 17.93 -2.05
CA GLU A 110 9.09 18.92 -1.18
C GLU A 110 8.44 18.89 0.22
N GLY A 111 9.27 18.98 1.28
CA GLY A 111 8.83 18.91 2.66
C GLY A 111 8.55 17.51 3.20
N MET A 112 8.56 16.46 2.36
CA MET A 112 8.36 15.09 2.82
C MET A 112 9.65 14.54 3.46
N ASP A 113 9.55 13.92 4.64
CA ASP A 113 10.66 13.19 5.27
C ASP A 113 10.81 11.78 4.65
N TYR A 114 11.94 11.11 4.90
CA TYR A 114 12.22 9.80 4.29
C TYR A 114 11.27 8.71 4.77
N ASN A 115 10.85 8.71 6.03
CA ASN A 115 9.93 7.68 6.54
C ASN A 115 8.56 7.81 5.87
N SER A 116 8.03 9.02 5.80
CA SER A 116 6.78 9.32 5.08
C SER A 116 6.90 8.97 3.60
N ALA A 117 8.03 9.28 2.97
CA ALA A 117 8.28 9.01 1.56
C ALA A 117 8.34 7.50 1.25
N ALA A 118 9.02 6.71 2.10
CA ALA A 118 9.05 5.26 1.98
C ALA A 118 7.67 4.61 2.16
N ALA A 119 6.74 5.27 2.85
CA ALA A 119 5.39 4.79 3.12
C ALA A 119 4.33 5.31 2.13
N PHE A 120 4.74 6.06 1.09
CA PHE A 120 3.82 6.85 0.29
C PHE A 120 3.41 6.20 -1.02
N LEU A 121 4.39 5.81 -1.83
CA LEU A 121 4.14 5.51 -3.25
C LEU A 121 3.23 4.30 -3.44
N LEU A 122 3.51 3.18 -2.77
CA LEU A 122 2.74 1.95 -2.92
C LEU A 122 1.33 2.10 -2.33
N THR A 123 1.21 2.70 -1.15
CA THR A 123 -0.09 2.81 -0.47
C THR A 123 -1.01 3.82 -1.14
N TYR A 124 -0.52 5.04 -1.37
CA TYR A 124 -1.33 6.08 -2.00
C TYR A 124 -1.49 5.85 -3.50
N GLY A 125 -0.47 5.35 -4.19
CA GLY A 125 -0.58 4.99 -5.60
C GLY A 125 -1.59 3.89 -5.86
N THR A 126 -1.58 2.82 -5.04
CA THR A 126 -2.59 1.75 -5.12
C THR A 126 -3.99 2.29 -4.87
N SER A 127 -4.17 3.12 -3.83
CA SER A 127 -5.47 3.64 -3.45
C SER A 127 -6.00 4.69 -4.43
N ASP A 128 -5.14 5.52 -5.00
CA ASP A 128 -5.51 6.48 -6.06
C ASP A 128 -5.96 5.74 -7.33
N HIS A 129 -5.17 4.77 -7.80
CA HIS A 129 -5.55 3.93 -8.94
C HIS A 129 -6.88 3.20 -8.68
N ALA A 130 -7.06 2.65 -7.47
CA ALA A 130 -8.29 1.98 -7.10
C ALA A 130 -9.50 2.93 -7.13
N LEU A 131 -9.42 4.08 -6.46
CA LEU A 131 -10.57 4.96 -6.26
C LEU A 131 -10.85 5.85 -7.46
N ARG A 132 -9.82 6.50 -8.01
CA ARG A 132 -9.98 7.47 -9.10
C ARG A 132 -10.17 6.79 -10.45
N ASP A 133 -9.32 5.82 -10.79
CA ASP A 133 -9.34 5.17 -12.10
C ASP A 133 -10.30 3.98 -12.13
N ARG A 134 -10.09 2.96 -11.29
CA ARG A 134 -10.87 1.72 -11.36
C ARG A 134 -12.28 1.88 -10.80
N GLY A 135 -12.40 2.51 -9.64
CA GLY A 135 -13.66 2.76 -8.93
C GLY A 135 -14.44 3.96 -9.45
N GLN A 136 -13.78 4.91 -10.13
CA GLN A 136 -14.38 6.16 -10.59
C GLN A 136 -15.22 6.82 -9.48
N LEU A 137 -14.64 6.91 -8.27
CA LEU A 137 -15.28 7.50 -7.10
C LEU A 137 -15.61 8.97 -7.38
N ARG A 138 -16.80 9.39 -7.02
CA ARG A 138 -17.31 10.75 -7.26
C ARG A 138 -17.60 11.47 -5.93
N ALA A 139 -17.52 12.78 -5.95
CA ALA A 139 -17.94 13.58 -4.81
C ALA A 139 -19.41 13.29 -4.43
N GLY A 140 -19.66 13.17 -3.13
CA GLY A 140 -20.98 12.83 -2.57
C GLY A 140 -21.29 11.32 -2.51
N GLU A 141 -20.51 10.45 -3.16
CA GLU A 141 -20.66 9.00 -3.01
C GLU A 141 -20.16 8.53 -1.63
N THR A 142 -20.69 7.38 -1.21
CA THR A 142 -20.27 6.72 0.05
C THR A 142 -19.25 5.63 -0.26
N LEU A 143 -18.06 5.78 0.30
CA LEU A 143 -16.94 4.82 0.24
C LEU A 143 -16.88 3.99 1.51
N LEU A 144 -16.93 2.66 1.40
CA LEU A 144 -16.61 1.72 2.48
C LEU A 144 -15.17 1.24 2.32
N VAL A 145 -14.36 1.34 3.37
CA VAL A 145 -12.97 0.88 3.38
C VAL A 145 -12.83 -0.28 4.35
N LEU A 146 -12.57 -1.48 3.85
CA LEU A 146 -12.21 -2.63 4.67
C LEU A 146 -10.74 -2.59 5.06
N GLY A 147 -10.38 -3.10 6.25
CA GLY A 147 -9.01 -3.05 6.75
C GLY A 147 -8.50 -1.60 6.87
N ALA A 148 -9.39 -0.69 7.20
CA ALA A 148 -9.23 0.76 7.07
C ALA A 148 -8.02 1.34 7.83
N ALA A 149 -7.59 0.72 8.93
CA ALA A 149 -6.45 1.19 9.70
C ALA A 149 -5.09 0.69 9.17
N GLY A 150 -5.05 -0.10 8.10
CA GLY A 150 -3.81 -0.47 7.41
C GLY A 150 -3.29 0.64 6.49
N GLY A 151 -2.07 0.50 5.98
CA GLY A 151 -1.45 1.54 5.14
C GLY A 151 -2.28 1.94 3.92
N VAL A 152 -2.73 0.97 3.11
CA VAL A 152 -3.60 1.25 1.96
C VAL A 152 -5.00 1.71 2.37
N GLY A 153 -5.49 1.28 3.55
CA GLY A 153 -6.78 1.69 4.09
C GLY A 153 -6.79 3.16 4.50
N LEU A 154 -5.80 3.62 5.25
CA LEU A 154 -5.66 5.02 5.63
C LEU A 154 -5.48 5.91 4.40
N ALA A 155 -4.67 5.47 3.42
CA ALA A 155 -4.52 6.17 2.15
C ALA A 155 -5.86 6.28 1.40
N ALA A 156 -6.68 5.22 1.39
CA ALA A 156 -8.00 5.23 0.76
C ALA A 156 -8.97 6.18 1.47
N ILE A 157 -8.92 6.27 2.81
CA ILE A 157 -9.71 7.24 3.57
C ILE A 157 -9.36 8.66 3.13
N GLU A 158 -8.08 9.03 3.19
CA GLU A 158 -7.63 10.38 2.87
C GLU A 158 -7.91 10.76 1.41
N ILE A 159 -7.65 9.87 0.46
CA ILE A 159 -7.96 10.09 -0.96
C ILE A 159 -9.47 10.22 -1.16
N GLY A 160 -10.27 9.34 -0.55
CA GLY A 160 -11.73 9.44 -0.59
C GLY A 160 -12.24 10.79 -0.09
N LYS A 161 -11.68 11.28 1.02
CA LYS A 161 -12.00 12.63 1.54
C LYS A 161 -11.53 13.73 0.60
N ALA A 162 -10.33 13.63 0.03
CA ALA A 162 -9.82 14.59 -0.94
C ALA A 162 -10.66 14.65 -2.22
N MET A 163 -11.32 13.54 -2.59
CA MET A 163 -12.28 13.45 -3.71
C MET A 163 -13.71 13.87 -3.34
N GLY A 164 -13.98 14.22 -2.07
CA GLY A 164 -15.30 14.67 -1.61
C GLY A 164 -16.29 13.55 -1.28
N ALA A 165 -15.81 12.33 -1.06
CA ALA A 165 -16.66 11.20 -0.66
C ALA A 165 -16.98 11.23 0.85
N ARG A 166 -18.10 10.61 1.23
CA ARG A 166 -18.37 10.18 2.59
C ARG A 166 -17.67 8.84 2.83
N VAL A 167 -16.88 8.72 3.88
CA VAL A 167 -16.04 7.53 4.12
C VAL A 167 -16.48 6.79 5.38
N ILE A 168 -16.81 5.51 5.24
CA ILE A 168 -17.09 4.57 6.32
C ILE A 168 -15.89 3.63 6.46
N ALA A 169 -15.23 3.64 7.61
CA ALA A 169 -14.06 2.81 7.90
C ALA A 169 -14.47 1.52 8.60
N CYS A 170 -13.97 0.37 8.15
CA CYS A 170 -14.13 -0.92 8.82
C CYS A 170 -12.80 -1.39 9.39
N ALA A 171 -12.74 -1.65 10.69
CA ALA A 171 -11.56 -2.15 11.39
C ALA A 171 -11.94 -3.16 12.48
N SER A 172 -10.94 -3.83 13.08
CA SER A 172 -11.14 -4.94 14.03
C SER A 172 -11.11 -4.50 15.50
N SER A 173 -10.96 -3.21 15.80
CA SER A 173 -10.90 -2.70 17.16
C SER A 173 -11.18 -1.20 17.23
N ALA A 174 -11.60 -0.71 18.40
CA ALA A 174 -11.92 0.70 18.62
C ALA A 174 -10.71 1.62 18.45
N ASP A 175 -9.53 1.19 18.88
CA ASP A 175 -8.28 1.95 18.74
C ASP A 175 -7.82 2.09 17.29
N LYS A 176 -8.14 1.12 16.43
CA LYS A 176 -7.94 1.21 14.97
C LYS A 176 -8.94 2.17 14.33
N LEU A 177 -10.19 2.15 14.75
CA LEU A 177 -11.22 3.07 14.27
C LEU A 177 -10.90 4.53 14.66
N GLU A 178 -10.33 4.74 15.83
CA GLU A 178 -9.90 6.09 16.24
C GLU A 178 -8.82 6.64 15.31
N VAL A 179 -7.84 5.82 14.90
CA VAL A 179 -6.87 6.22 13.87
C VAL A 179 -7.57 6.55 12.54
N CYS A 180 -8.52 5.73 12.11
CA CYS A 180 -9.28 6.02 10.88
C CYS A 180 -10.02 7.35 10.95
N LYS A 181 -10.62 7.68 12.10
CA LYS A 181 -11.30 8.95 12.34
C LYS A 181 -10.34 10.14 12.24
N GLN A 182 -9.15 10.02 12.83
CA GLN A 182 -8.09 11.04 12.76
C GLN A 182 -7.64 11.30 11.31
N HIS A 183 -7.76 10.30 10.44
CA HIS A 183 -7.48 10.40 9.00
C HIS A 183 -8.71 10.81 8.16
N GLY A 184 -9.83 11.16 8.80
CA GLY A 184 -10.98 11.76 8.15
C GLY A 184 -12.17 10.83 7.87
N ALA A 185 -12.19 9.59 8.39
CA ALA A 185 -13.36 8.74 8.26
C ALA A 185 -14.57 9.37 8.97
N ASP A 186 -15.72 9.41 8.27
CA ASP A 186 -16.96 10.03 8.77
C ASP A 186 -17.72 9.09 9.74
N ALA A 187 -17.53 7.78 9.58
CA ALA A 187 -18.10 6.75 10.46
C ALA A 187 -17.18 5.53 10.55
N GLY A 188 -17.36 4.72 11.59
CA GLY A 188 -16.60 3.51 11.81
C GLY A 188 -17.48 2.30 12.12
N ILE A 189 -17.05 1.11 11.69
CA ILE A 189 -17.66 -0.18 11.99
C ILE A 189 -16.58 -1.11 12.55
N ASN A 190 -16.78 -1.61 13.77
CA ASN A 190 -15.94 -2.64 14.34
C ASN A 190 -16.46 -4.02 13.93
N TYR A 191 -15.98 -4.57 12.82
CA TYR A 191 -16.46 -5.84 12.29
C TYR A 191 -16.09 -7.07 13.15
N ALA A 192 -15.31 -6.90 14.22
CA ALA A 192 -15.07 -7.97 15.20
C ALA A 192 -16.21 -8.12 16.22
N THR A 193 -17.01 -7.07 16.44
CA THR A 193 -18.06 -7.01 17.46
C THR A 193 -19.43 -6.58 16.93
N GLU A 194 -19.50 -6.06 15.71
CA GLU A 194 -20.72 -5.54 15.09
C GLU A 194 -21.05 -6.30 13.80
N ASP A 195 -22.34 -6.47 13.48
CA ASP A 195 -22.76 -6.94 12.16
C ASP A 195 -22.54 -5.83 11.13
N MET A 196 -21.59 -6.06 10.22
CA MET A 196 -21.19 -5.09 9.21
C MET A 196 -22.35 -4.69 8.29
N ARG A 197 -23.24 -5.63 7.92
CA ARG A 197 -24.35 -5.38 6.99
C ARG A 197 -25.43 -4.52 7.66
N GLU A 198 -25.79 -4.84 8.88
CA GLU A 198 -26.79 -4.05 9.63
C GLU A 198 -26.26 -2.63 9.90
N LYS A 199 -24.97 -2.50 10.26
CA LYS A 199 -24.34 -1.18 10.45
C LYS A 199 -24.27 -0.35 9.17
N ILE A 200 -23.92 -0.95 8.04
CA ILE A 200 -23.92 -0.23 6.75
C ILE A 200 -25.36 0.22 6.42
N LYS A 201 -26.35 -0.63 6.62
CA LYS A 201 -27.76 -0.30 6.38
C LYS A 201 -28.20 0.88 7.24
N GLU A 202 -27.85 0.88 8.53
CA GLU A 202 -28.12 1.99 9.45
C GLU A 202 -27.45 3.29 8.98
N LEU A 203 -26.14 3.25 8.68
CA LEU A 203 -25.35 4.41 8.30
C LEU A 203 -25.71 4.99 6.92
N THR A 204 -26.42 4.24 6.07
CA THR A 204 -26.77 4.64 4.71
C THR A 204 -28.27 4.74 4.46
N ASP A 205 -29.10 4.74 5.51
CA ASP A 205 -30.55 4.74 5.41
C ASP A 205 -31.10 3.66 4.46
N GLY A 206 -30.46 2.49 4.49
CA GLY A 206 -30.78 1.34 3.65
C GLY A 206 -30.33 1.42 2.19
N LYS A 207 -29.71 2.52 1.74
CA LYS A 207 -29.27 2.70 0.34
C LYS A 207 -28.05 1.84 -0.02
N GLY A 208 -27.21 1.52 0.96
CA GLY A 208 -25.93 0.85 0.75
C GLY A 208 -24.81 1.83 0.36
N VAL A 209 -23.63 1.28 0.07
CA VAL A 209 -22.41 2.05 -0.25
C VAL A 209 -22.13 2.02 -1.75
N ASP A 210 -21.67 3.13 -2.30
CA ASP A 210 -21.40 3.26 -3.75
C ASP A 210 -20.12 2.55 -4.16
N VAL A 211 -19.07 2.62 -3.31
CA VAL A 211 -17.78 1.97 -3.56
C VAL A 211 -17.33 1.22 -2.32
N VAL A 212 -16.88 -0.01 -2.51
CA VAL A 212 -16.18 -0.82 -1.51
C VAL A 212 -14.71 -0.92 -1.91
N TYR A 213 -13.81 -0.52 -1.03
CA TYR A 213 -12.36 -0.73 -1.16
C TYR A 213 -11.96 -1.94 -0.32
N ASP A 214 -11.62 -3.05 -0.97
CA ASP A 214 -11.36 -4.34 -0.30
C ASP A 214 -9.90 -4.82 -0.48
N PRO A 215 -8.99 -4.50 0.45
CA PRO A 215 -7.66 -5.08 0.52
C PRO A 215 -7.61 -6.34 1.41
N VAL A 216 -8.74 -6.78 1.97
CA VAL A 216 -8.81 -7.81 3.02
C VAL A 216 -9.21 -9.16 2.47
N GLY A 217 -10.24 -9.23 1.65
CA GLY A 217 -10.78 -10.49 1.16
C GLY A 217 -11.45 -11.34 2.25
N GLY A 218 -11.39 -12.66 2.09
CA GLY A 218 -11.92 -13.63 3.06
C GLY A 218 -13.41 -13.46 3.34
N PRO A 219 -13.84 -13.60 4.61
CA PRO A 219 -15.27 -13.58 4.96
C PRO A 219 -15.91 -12.19 4.88
N TYR A 220 -15.13 -11.13 4.65
CA TYR A 220 -15.63 -9.75 4.65
C TYR A 220 -16.14 -9.29 3.29
N THR A 221 -15.64 -9.88 2.19
CA THR A 221 -15.96 -9.46 0.82
C THR A 221 -17.44 -9.64 0.47
N GLU A 222 -18.02 -10.80 0.75
CA GLU A 222 -19.42 -11.08 0.40
C GLU A 222 -20.39 -10.19 1.17
N PRO A 223 -20.30 -10.03 2.52
CA PRO A 223 -21.13 -9.09 3.25
C PRO A 223 -21.01 -7.65 2.73
N ALA A 224 -19.79 -7.19 2.37
CA ALA A 224 -19.58 -5.87 1.79
C ALA A 224 -20.25 -5.74 0.41
N LEU A 225 -20.12 -6.75 -0.46
CA LEU A 225 -20.79 -6.77 -1.78
C LEU A 225 -22.32 -6.74 -1.63
N ARG A 226 -22.86 -7.48 -0.67
CA ARG A 226 -24.30 -7.46 -0.37
C ARG A 226 -24.79 -6.09 0.13
N SER A 227 -23.90 -5.27 0.64
CA SER A 227 -24.17 -3.93 1.16
C SER A 227 -23.92 -2.80 0.15
N THR A 228 -23.55 -3.12 -1.09
CA THR A 228 -23.42 -2.10 -2.15
C THR A 228 -24.77 -1.51 -2.54
N ALA A 229 -24.77 -0.25 -2.89
CA ALA A 229 -25.88 0.43 -3.52
C ALA A 229 -26.13 -0.09 -4.95
N TRP A 230 -27.26 0.29 -5.55
CA TRP A 230 -27.52 0.07 -6.97
C TRP A 230 -26.41 0.72 -7.81
N ARG A 231 -25.81 -0.02 -8.75
CA ARG A 231 -24.63 0.36 -9.55
C ARG A 231 -23.35 0.57 -8.73
N GLY A 232 -23.29 0.07 -7.49
CA GLY A 232 -22.10 0.11 -6.67
C GLY A 232 -20.94 -0.71 -7.26
N ARG A 233 -19.72 -0.47 -6.76
CA ARG A 233 -18.50 -1.15 -7.23
C ARG A 233 -17.75 -1.70 -6.03
N LEU A 234 -17.37 -2.98 -6.08
CA LEU A 234 -16.45 -3.59 -5.15
C LEU A 234 -15.06 -3.69 -5.82
N LEU A 235 -14.08 -3.02 -5.23
CA LEU A 235 -12.71 -2.96 -5.72
C LEU A 235 -11.89 -4.05 -5.04
N VAL A 236 -11.42 -5.03 -5.82
CA VAL A 236 -10.56 -6.11 -5.33
C VAL A 236 -9.12 -5.62 -5.34
N VAL A 237 -8.60 -5.25 -4.16
CA VAL A 237 -7.26 -4.68 -3.98
C VAL A 237 -6.27 -5.70 -3.43
N GLY A 238 -6.74 -6.62 -2.56
CA GLY A 238 -5.89 -7.62 -1.95
C GLY A 238 -6.64 -8.63 -1.10
N PHE A 239 -5.88 -9.55 -0.51
CA PHE A 239 -6.40 -10.66 0.29
C PHE A 239 -5.63 -10.82 1.60
N ALA A 240 -5.55 -9.71 2.38
CA ALA A 240 -4.81 -9.71 3.65
C ALA A 240 -5.38 -10.68 4.70
N ALA A 241 -6.64 -11.12 4.57
CA ALA A 241 -7.20 -12.21 5.37
C ALA A 241 -6.55 -13.58 5.08
N GLY A 242 -5.89 -13.72 3.91
CA GLY A 242 -5.21 -14.94 3.48
C GLY A 242 -6.07 -15.86 2.63
N GLU A 243 -7.39 -15.70 2.62
CA GLU A 243 -8.33 -16.49 1.83
C GLU A 243 -8.87 -15.66 0.67
N ILE A 244 -8.86 -16.25 -0.53
CA ILE A 244 -9.52 -15.67 -1.71
C ILE A 244 -11.01 -16.03 -1.63
N PRO A 245 -11.92 -15.05 -1.54
CA PRO A 245 -13.34 -15.32 -1.37
C PRO A 245 -13.96 -15.94 -2.62
N LYS A 246 -14.90 -16.86 -2.40
CA LYS A 246 -15.76 -17.42 -3.45
C LYS A 246 -17.08 -16.68 -3.45
N ILE A 247 -17.29 -15.82 -4.44
CA ILE A 247 -18.49 -14.98 -4.52
C ILE A 247 -19.53 -15.61 -5.44
N PRO A 248 -20.77 -15.76 -4.98
CA PRO A 248 -21.89 -16.14 -5.86
C PRO A 248 -22.14 -15.02 -6.89
N LEU A 249 -21.86 -15.28 -8.17
CA LEU A 249 -21.93 -14.28 -9.24
C LEU A 249 -23.33 -13.68 -9.44
N ASN A 250 -24.40 -14.41 -9.08
CA ASN A 250 -25.77 -13.89 -9.12
C ASN A 250 -25.97 -12.62 -8.26
N LEU A 251 -25.10 -12.36 -7.27
CA LEU A 251 -25.16 -11.13 -6.47
C LEU A 251 -24.92 -9.89 -7.33
N THR A 252 -24.01 -9.96 -8.31
CA THR A 252 -23.75 -8.82 -9.21
C THR A 252 -24.97 -8.51 -10.07
N LEU A 253 -25.69 -9.53 -10.55
CA LEU A 253 -26.93 -9.38 -11.31
C LEU A 253 -28.03 -8.78 -10.45
N LEU A 254 -28.27 -9.35 -9.26
CA LEU A 254 -29.39 -8.92 -8.39
C LEU A 254 -29.22 -7.50 -7.86
N LYS A 255 -27.97 -7.09 -7.63
CA LYS A 255 -27.65 -5.75 -7.12
C LYS A 255 -27.32 -4.74 -8.23
N GLY A 256 -27.18 -5.19 -9.48
CA GLY A 256 -26.74 -4.35 -10.58
C GLY A 256 -25.39 -3.69 -10.30
N CYS A 257 -24.50 -4.38 -9.57
CA CYS A 257 -23.18 -3.87 -9.15
C CYS A 257 -22.04 -4.49 -9.93
N SER A 258 -20.83 -3.98 -9.75
CA SER A 258 -19.60 -4.47 -10.41
C SER A 258 -18.58 -4.97 -9.40
N ILE A 259 -17.82 -5.98 -9.78
CA ILE A 259 -16.57 -6.39 -9.10
C ILE A 259 -15.42 -5.98 -10.00
N VAL A 260 -14.50 -5.16 -9.51
CA VAL A 260 -13.44 -4.51 -10.29
C VAL A 260 -12.07 -4.85 -9.73
N GLY A 261 -11.20 -5.42 -10.55
CA GLY A 261 -9.82 -5.71 -10.17
C GLY A 261 -8.95 -4.46 -10.11
N VAL A 262 -8.05 -4.43 -9.14
CA VAL A 262 -7.06 -3.36 -8.95
C VAL A 262 -5.67 -4.00 -8.91
N PHE A 263 -4.85 -3.74 -9.93
CA PHE A 263 -3.48 -4.24 -9.98
C PHE A 263 -2.49 -3.11 -10.29
N TRP A 264 -2.18 -2.33 -9.26
CA TRP A 264 -1.34 -1.14 -9.36
C TRP A 264 0.06 -1.42 -9.92
N GLY A 265 0.71 -2.51 -9.50
CA GLY A 265 2.06 -2.83 -9.97
C GLY A 265 2.15 -2.99 -11.49
N ASP A 266 1.13 -3.56 -12.13
CA ASP A 266 1.07 -3.71 -13.59
C ASP A 266 0.62 -2.41 -14.29
N PHE A 267 -0.26 -1.65 -13.63
CA PHE A 267 -0.67 -0.32 -14.10
C PHE A 267 0.52 0.62 -14.28
N THR A 268 1.46 0.69 -13.32
CA THR A 268 2.64 1.57 -13.41
C THR A 268 3.47 1.31 -14.67
N ARG A 269 3.53 0.05 -15.12
CA ARG A 269 4.29 -0.39 -16.28
C ARG A 269 3.52 -0.21 -17.59
N ARG A 270 2.22 -0.55 -17.59
CA ARG A 270 1.38 -0.52 -18.80
C ARG A 270 0.92 0.88 -19.17
N GLU A 271 0.73 1.74 -18.18
CA GLU A 271 0.14 3.08 -18.34
C GLU A 271 1.01 4.17 -17.71
N PRO A 272 2.28 4.32 -18.13
CA PRO A 272 3.25 5.21 -17.48
C PRO A 272 2.82 6.69 -17.48
N LYS A 273 2.05 7.15 -18.47
CA LYS A 273 1.52 8.53 -18.49
C LYS A 273 0.44 8.73 -17.43
N ALA A 274 -0.47 7.78 -17.28
CA ALA A 274 -1.51 7.83 -16.26
C ALA A 274 -0.89 7.71 -14.85
N PHE A 275 0.12 6.85 -14.69
CA PHE A 275 0.91 6.76 -13.47
C PHE A 275 1.58 8.09 -13.11
N ALA A 276 2.26 8.75 -14.06
CA ALA A 276 2.87 10.05 -13.81
C ALA A 276 1.85 11.12 -13.40
N SER A 277 0.66 11.13 -14.01
CA SER A 277 -0.45 12.01 -13.61
C SER A 277 -0.94 11.71 -12.19
N SER A 278 -1.05 10.42 -11.82
CA SER A 278 -1.39 9.99 -10.46
C SER A 278 -0.39 10.54 -9.45
N ILE A 279 0.90 10.35 -9.67
CA ILE A 279 1.96 10.83 -8.78
C ILE A 279 1.94 12.35 -8.64
N ALA A 280 1.74 13.09 -9.73
CA ALA A 280 1.63 14.55 -9.68
C ALA A 280 0.45 15.02 -8.82
N GLN A 281 -0.72 14.37 -8.94
CA GLN A 281 -1.90 14.66 -8.13
C GLN A 281 -1.68 14.32 -6.64
N LEU A 282 -1.10 13.16 -6.35
CA LEU A 282 -0.79 12.75 -4.97
C LEU A 282 0.21 13.73 -4.32
N GLY A 283 1.24 14.14 -5.06
CA GLY A 283 2.19 15.15 -4.61
C GLY A 283 1.54 16.52 -4.34
N ALA A 284 0.58 16.92 -5.16
CA ALA A 284 -0.20 18.15 -4.93
C ALA A 284 -1.03 18.05 -3.64
N TRP A 285 -1.78 16.97 -3.46
CA TRP A 285 -2.58 16.75 -2.24
C TRP A 285 -1.72 16.64 -0.98
N PHE A 286 -0.51 16.06 -1.07
CA PHE A 286 0.42 16.07 0.05
C PHE A 286 0.83 17.50 0.42
N ARG A 287 1.25 18.34 -0.54
CA ARG A 287 1.60 19.75 -0.29
C ARG A 287 0.44 20.58 0.26
N GLU A 288 -0.79 20.26 -0.13
CA GLU A 288 -2.02 20.86 0.42
C GLU A 288 -2.37 20.35 1.82
N GLY A 289 -1.61 19.39 2.38
CA GLY A 289 -1.86 18.80 3.69
C GLY A 289 -3.06 17.86 3.76
N LYS A 290 -3.60 17.46 2.59
CA LYS A 290 -4.72 16.51 2.48
C LYS A 290 -4.30 15.06 2.70
N LEU A 291 -3.03 14.74 2.38
CA LEU A 291 -2.46 13.41 2.58
C LEU A 291 -1.37 13.47 3.65
N LYS A 292 -1.44 12.56 4.62
CA LYS A 292 -0.54 12.50 5.79
C LYS A 292 -0.12 11.06 6.05
N PRO A 293 0.94 10.56 5.38
CA PRO A 293 1.40 9.17 5.56
C PRO A 293 1.59 8.83 7.04
N HIS A 294 0.86 7.84 7.52
CA HIS A 294 0.89 7.43 8.92
C HIS A 294 1.93 6.33 9.14
N VAL A 295 3.12 6.72 9.61
CA VAL A 295 4.16 5.79 10.06
C VAL A 295 3.99 5.58 11.56
N SER A 296 3.50 4.41 11.96
CA SER A 296 3.23 4.11 13.37
C SER A 296 4.47 3.67 14.14
N GLN A 297 5.43 3.05 13.46
CA GLN A 297 6.67 2.55 14.08
C GLN A 297 7.82 2.56 13.08
N THR A 298 9.03 2.78 13.59
CA THR A 298 10.27 2.64 12.87
C THR A 298 11.18 1.64 13.56
N PHE A 299 11.91 0.87 12.79
CA PHE A 299 12.90 -0.09 13.27
C PHE A 299 14.22 0.11 12.51
N PRO A 300 15.38 -0.08 13.12
CA PRO A 300 16.63 -0.20 12.36
C PRO A 300 16.55 -1.42 11.44
N LEU A 301 17.30 -1.38 10.32
CA LEU A 301 17.31 -2.45 9.30
C LEU A 301 17.56 -3.83 9.91
N GLU A 302 18.42 -3.90 10.92
CA GLU A 302 18.79 -5.12 11.64
C GLU A 302 17.62 -5.77 12.39
N GLN A 303 16.56 -5.02 12.66
CA GLN A 303 15.33 -5.49 13.33
C GLN A 303 14.20 -5.81 12.34
N ALA A 304 14.52 -6.06 11.08
CA ALA A 304 13.53 -6.39 10.05
C ALA A 304 12.68 -7.63 10.40
N VAL A 305 13.23 -8.59 11.10
CA VAL A 305 12.52 -9.79 11.56
C VAL A 305 11.38 -9.41 12.51
N GLU A 306 11.65 -8.58 13.51
CA GLU A 306 10.66 -8.10 14.48
C GLU A 306 9.56 -7.28 13.79
N ALA A 307 9.95 -6.41 12.88
CA ALA A 307 9.02 -5.61 12.09
C ALA A 307 8.09 -6.47 11.22
N LEU A 308 8.63 -7.49 10.55
CA LEU A 308 7.85 -8.43 9.73
C LEU A 308 6.92 -9.32 10.57
N LYS A 309 7.35 -9.74 11.77
CA LYS A 309 6.49 -10.48 12.72
C LYS A 309 5.29 -9.65 13.16
N LEU A 310 5.51 -8.36 13.43
CA LEU A 310 4.43 -7.44 13.77
C LEU A 310 3.41 -7.31 12.62
N MET A 311 3.90 -7.23 11.38
CA MET A 311 3.08 -7.21 10.17
C MET A 311 2.30 -8.52 9.99
N ALA A 312 2.97 -9.66 10.12
CA ALA A 312 2.34 -10.99 10.02
C ALA A 312 1.25 -11.21 11.07
N ALA A 313 1.45 -10.68 12.28
CA ALA A 313 0.47 -10.71 13.37
C ALA A 313 -0.72 -9.73 13.19
N ARG A 314 -0.75 -8.91 12.11
CA ARG A 314 -1.80 -7.90 11.82
C ARG A 314 -1.99 -6.87 12.94
N LYS A 315 -0.93 -6.56 13.67
CA LYS A 315 -0.93 -5.59 14.78
C LYS A 315 -0.56 -4.17 14.34
N VAL A 316 -0.23 -3.98 13.08
CA VAL A 316 0.18 -2.69 12.51
C VAL A 316 -1.02 -1.77 12.30
N LYS A 317 -0.84 -0.49 12.61
CA LYS A 317 -1.72 0.63 12.24
C LYS A 317 -0.93 1.52 11.26
N GLY A 318 -1.47 1.80 10.07
CA GLY A 318 -0.71 2.51 9.03
C GLY A 318 0.49 1.72 8.54
N LYS A 319 1.67 2.34 8.60
CA LYS A 319 2.91 1.78 8.05
C LYS A 319 3.99 1.56 9.11
N VAL A 320 4.81 0.57 8.87
CA VAL A 320 6.05 0.29 9.60
C VAL A 320 7.21 0.51 8.63
N VAL A 321 8.27 1.13 9.09
CA VAL A 321 9.42 1.53 8.28
C VAL A 321 10.70 1.02 8.89
N LEU A 322 11.58 0.45 8.06
CA LEU A 322 12.97 0.17 8.40
C LEU A 322 13.82 1.40 8.06
N THR A 323 14.71 1.78 8.95
CA THR A 323 15.66 2.88 8.75
C THR A 323 17.08 2.34 8.63
N THR A 324 17.88 2.99 7.80
CA THR A 324 19.31 2.67 7.67
C THR A 324 20.15 3.82 8.22
N THR A 325 21.39 3.54 8.55
CA THR A 325 22.40 4.53 8.95
C THR A 325 23.25 5.02 7.76
N ALA A 326 23.00 4.50 6.56
CA ALA A 326 23.77 4.77 5.34
C ALA A 326 23.62 6.22 4.81
#